data_8c2e018dda1261f8e525ee5efe99e9c8
#
_entry.id   8c2e018dda1261f8e525ee5efe99e9c8
#
_cell.length_a   1.000
_cell.length_b   1.000
_cell.length_c   1.000
_cell.angle_alpha   90.00
_cell.angle_beta   90.00
_cell.angle_gamma   90.00
#
_symmetry.space_group_name_H-M   'P 1'
#
loop_
_entity.id
_entity.type
_entity.pdbx_description
1 polymer ?
#
loop_
_entity_poly.entity_id
_entity_poly.type
_entity_poly.pdbx_seq_one_letter_code
_entity_poly.pdbx_strand_id
1 'polypeptide(L)'
;MSKRTNTRAMVECALMIALGTVLAQIKIFQMPYGGSVTLVSSLPFILVSYRHGIKWGVMAGLANGVLQMLTGWYAPPAGTITAIVACVMLDYLLAFSCLGLASGFSKPIPNKTAGMFVGISAVMILRFLCSFLSGALLWGSYQSYYEWASGMSVWMYSFLYNSSYMLPELIITAIAGCLIASAYPKLFDQQK
;
A
#
# COMPACT_ATOMS: atom_id res chain seq x y z
N MET A 1 17.19 -21.08 -9.55
CA MET A 1 16.73 -21.05 -8.14
C MET A 1 16.27 -22.45 -7.76
N SER A 2 16.77 -22.98 -6.63
CA SER A 2 16.41 -24.33 -6.15
C SER A 2 14.93 -24.39 -5.74
N LYS A 3 14.24 -25.54 -5.97
CA LYS A 3 12.84 -25.77 -5.54
C LYS A 3 12.60 -25.45 -4.05
N ARG A 4 13.59 -25.71 -3.22
CA ARG A 4 13.55 -25.50 -1.75
C ARG A 4 13.49 -24.00 -1.38
N THR A 5 14.18 -23.16 -2.14
CA THR A 5 14.19 -21.70 -1.95
C THR A 5 12.83 -21.09 -2.31
N ASN A 6 12.19 -21.58 -3.37
CA ASN A 6 10.85 -21.12 -3.78
C ASN A 6 9.76 -21.48 -2.77
N THR A 7 9.80 -22.69 -2.20
CA THR A 7 8.81 -23.12 -1.18
C THR A 7 8.91 -22.25 0.07
N ARG A 8 10.13 -21.95 0.53
CA ARG A 8 10.33 -21.08 1.69
C ARG A 8 9.80 -19.66 1.43
N ALA A 9 10.12 -19.10 0.27
CA ALA A 9 9.62 -17.76 -0.12
C ALA A 9 8.09 -17.75 -0.17
N MET A 10 7.47 -18.80 -0.71
CA MET A 10 6.01 -18.92 -0.78
C MET A 10 5.36 -18.97 0.60
N VAL A 11 5.92 -19.75 1.54
CA VAL A 11 5.41 -19.83 2.92
C VAL A 11 5.57 -18.49 3.65
N GLU A 12 6.75 -17.86 3.55
CA GLU A 12 6.97 -16.54 4.16
C GLU A 12 6.04 -15.48 3.57
N CYS A 13 5.81 -15.48 2.25
CA CYS A 13 4.85 -14.58 1.60
C CYS A 13 3.42 -14.82 2.12
N ALA A 14 2.99 -16.08 2.24
CA ALA A 14 1.66 -16.39 2.74
C ALA A 14 1.46 -15.90 4.19
N LEU A 15 2.46 -16.07 5.05
CA LEU A 15 2.45 -15.57 6.43
C LEU A 15 2.41 -14.03 6.46
N MET A 16 3.17 -13.35 5.60
CA MET A 16 3.17 -11.89 5.52
C MET A 16 1.85 -11.35 4.97
N ILE A 17 1.23 -12.05 4.01
CA ILE A 17 -0.12 -11.69 3.52
C ILE A 17 -1.14 -11.81 4.65
N ALA A 18 -1.14 -12.93 5.38
CA ALA A 18 -2.04 -13.13 6.52
C ALA A 18 -1.83 -12.05 7.59
N LEU A 19 -0.57 -11.77 7.97
CA LEU A 19 -0.23 -10.73 8.93
C LEU A 19 -0.71 -9.34 8.46
N GLY A 20 -0.41 -8.96 7.22
CA GLY A 20 -0.85 -7.67 6.66
C GLY A 20 -2.37 -7.54 6.62
N THR A 21 -3.09 -8.62 6.28
CA THR A 21 -4.55 -8.66 6.28
C THR A 21 -5.11 -8.47 7.69
N VAL A 22 -4.55 -9.13 8.71
CA VAL A 22 -4.96 -8.95 10.11
C VAL A 22 -4.69 -7.52 10.58
N LEU A 23 -3.49 -6.99 10.30
CA LEU A 23 -3.12 -5.62 10.67
C LEU A 23 -4.02 -4.57 9.99
N ALA A 24 -4.52 -4.85 8.77
CA ALA A 24 -5.44 -3.99 8.06
C ALA A 24 -6.83 -3.90 8.71
N GLN A 25 -7.22 -4.89 9.53
CA GLN A 25 -8.47 -4.83 10.31
C GLN A 25 -8.33 -3.93 11.56
N ILE A 26 -7.10 -3.68 12.03
CA ILE A 26 -6.83 -2.79 13.16
C ILE A 26 -6.71 -1.37 12.62
N LYS A 27 -7.84 -0.68 12.54
CA LYS A 27 -7.95 0.69 12.03
C LYS A 27 -7.86 1.69 13.17
N ILE A 28 -6.80 2.50 13.17
CA ILE A 28 -6.61 3.61 14.11
C ILE A 28 -7.59 4.72 13.78
N PHE A 29 -7.78 4.97 12.47
CA PHE A 29 -8.71 5.95 11.95
C PHE A 29 -9.26 5.43 10.61
N GLN A 30 -10.57 5.64 10.38
CA GLN A 30 -11.24 5.24 9.14
C GLN A 30 -12.01 6.43 8.55
N MET A 31 -11.80 6.67 7.25
CA MET A 31 -12.57 7.65 6.50
C MET A 31 -13.95 7.07 6.10
N PRO A 32 -15.00 7.92 5.99
CA PRO A 32 -16.39 7.44 5.76
C PRO A 32 -16.58 6.64 4.47
N TYR A 33 -15.89 6.99 3.38
CA TYR A 33 -16.05 6.37 2.05
C TYR A 33 -14.82 5.61 1.59
N GLY A 34 -14.07 5.02 2.52
CA GLY A 34 -12.87 4.26 2.24
C GLY A 34 -11.60 5.03 2.57
N GLY A 35 -10.51 4.30 2.72
CA GLY A 35 -9.26 4.82 3.26
C GLY A 35 -9.23 4.74 4.78
N SER A 36 -8.11 4.30 5.32
CA SER A 36 -7.90 4.16 6.76
C SER A 36 -6.42 4.26 7.10
N VAL A 37 -6.15 4.73 8.31
CA VAL A 37 -4.83 4.60 8.96
C VAL A 37 -4.86 3.30 9.72
N THR A 38 -3.97 2.38 9.37
CA THR A 38 -3.92 1.04 9.97
C THR A 38 -2.67 0.86 10.83
N LEU A 39 -2.60 -0.25 11.56
CA LEU A 39 -1.41 -0.60 12.33
C LEU A 39 -0.35 -1.20 11.38
N VAL A 40 0.30 -0.33 10.57
CA VAL A 40 1.40 -0.67 9.64
C VAL A 40 1.10 -1.82 8.68
N SER A 41 -0.15 -1.97 8.24
CA SER A 41 -0.58 -3.09 7.40
C SER A 41 0.16 -3.21 6.07
N SER A 42 0.74 -2.12 5.57
CA SER A 42 1.53 -2.08 4.33
C SER A 42 2.93 -2.67 4.50
N LEU A 43 3.48 -2.67 5.73
CA LEU A 43 4.86 -3.06 6.00
C LEU A 43 5.20 -4.53 5.68
N PRO A 44 4.35 -5.53 5.98
CA PRO A 44 4.61 -6.92 5.63
C PRO A 44 4.89 -7.12 4.14
N PHE A 45 4.16 -6.46 3.24
CA PHE A 45 4.33 -6.58 1.78
C PHE A 45 5.64 -5.93 1.31
N ILE A 46 6.00 -4.80 1.92
CA ILE A 46 7.27 -4.12 1.70
C ILE A 46 8.43 -5.04 2.15
N LEU A 47 8.34 -5.67 3.31
CA LEU A 47 9.35 -6.60 3.82
C LEU A 47 9.53 -7.82 2.92
N VAL A 48 8.47 -8.37 2.32
CA VAL A 48 8.57 -9.43 1.31
C VAL A 48 9.46 -9.01 0.15
N SER A 49 9.30 -7.77 -0.34
CA SER A 49 10.13 -7.22 -1.42
C SER A 49 11.62 -7.17 -1.05
N TYR A 50 11.94 -6.80 0.19
CA TYR A 50 13.34 -6.79 0.66
C TYR A 50 13.93 -8.18 0.84
N ARG A 51 13.14 -9.15 1.31
CA ARG A 51 13.62 -10.50 1.59
C ARG A 51 13.71 -11.38 0.35
N HIS A 52 12.71 -11.31 -0.52
CA HIS A 52 12.54 -12.23 -1.66
C HIS A 52 12.58 -11.54 -3.02
N GLY A 53 12.74 -10.21 -3.02
CA GLY A 53 12.82 -9.42 -4.24
C GLY A 53 11.47 -8.93 -4.75
N ILE A 54 11.54 -8.06 -5.76
CA ILE A 54 10.40 -7.31 -6.30
C ILE A 54 9.26 -8.23 -6.76
N LYS A 55 9.58 -9.35 -7.45
CA LYS A 55 8.55 -10.26 -7.97
C LYS A 55 7.64 -10.80 -6.88
N TRP A 56 8.22 -11.29 -5.78
CA TRP A 56 7.48 -11.80 -4.64
C TRP A 56 6.71 -10.68 -3.92
N GLY A 57 7.33 -9.51 -3.77
CA GLY A 57 6.67 -8.34 -3.18
C GLY A 57 5.43 -7.90 -3.96
N VAL A 58 5.54 -7.81 -5.28
CA VAL A 58 4.42 -7.44 -6.17
C VAL A 58 3.31 -8.50 -6.11
N MET A 59 3.66 -9.80 -6.13
CA MET A 59 2.66 -10.88 -6.00
C MET A 59 1.95 -10.84 -4.65
N ALA A 60 2.68 -10.61 -3.56
CA ALA A 60 2.10 -10.46 -2.23
C ALA A 60 1.18 -9.23 -2.14
N GLY A 61 1.60 -8.11 -2.72
CA GLY A 61 0.76 -6.90 -2.83
C GLY A 61 -0.50 -7.14 -3.64
N LEU A 62 -0.41 -7.81 -4.80
CA LEU A 62 -1.57 -8.19 -5.61
C LEU A 62 -2.55 -9.07 -4.81
N ALA A 63 -2.04 -10.11 -4.15
CA ALA A 63 -2.87 -10.99 -3.33
C ALA A 63 -3.58 -10.21 -2.22
N ASN A 64 -2.88 -9.27 -1.57
CA ASN A 64 -3.50 -8.39 -0.59
C ASN A 64 -4.55 -7.48 -1.22
N GLY A 65 -4.31 -6.91 -2.40
CA GLY A 65 -5.31 -6.10 -3.12
C GLY A 65 -6.61 -6.86 -3.34
N VAL A 66 -6.53 -8.13 -3.76
CA VAL A 66 -7.71 -9.01 -3.91
C VAL A 66 -8.38 -9.26 -2.56
N LEU A 67 -7.62 -9.53 -1.48
CA LEU A 67 -8.18 -9.74 -0.14
C LEU A 67 -8.86 -8.47 0.39
N GLN A 68 -8.28 -7.30 0.19
CA GLN A 68 -8.88 -6.01 0.58
C GLN A 68 -10.19 -5.76 -0.18
N MET A 69 -10.23 -6.12 -1.46
CA MET A 69 -11.47 -6.04 -2.23
C MET A 69 -12.54 -6.98 -1.69
N LEU A 70 -12.19 -8.20 -1.26
CA LEU A 70 -13.13 -9.17 -0.69
C LEU A 70 -13.62 -8.79 0.71
N THR A 71 -12.79 -8.11 1.50
CA THR A 71 -13.10 -7.76 2.90
C THR A 71 -13.69 -6.36 3.08
N GLY A 72 -13.57 -5.49 2.08
CA GLY A 72 -14.00 -4.09 2.20
C GLY A 72 -14.23 -3.41 0.85
N TRP A 73 -15.07 -4.01 0.01
CA TRP A 73 -15.42 -3.43 -1.29
C TRP A 73 -16.28 -2.17 -1.14
N TYR A 74 -15.85 -1.11 -1.80
CA TYR A 74 -16.65 0.10 -2.03
C TYR A 74 -16.89 0.25 -3.54
N ALA A 75 -18.16 0.31 -3.94
CA ALA A 75 -18.52 0.50 -5.35
C ALA A 75 -18.42 2.00 -5.71
N PRO A 76 -17.80 2.34 -6.87
CA PRO A 76 -17.76 3.73 -7.32
C PRO A 76 -19.18 4.25 -7.64
N PRO A 77 -19.47 5.55 -7.34
CA PRO A 77 -20.82 6.10 -7.47
C PRO A 77 -21.40 6.05 -8.88
N ALA A 78 -20.56 6.09 -9.92
CA ALA A 78 -21.01 6.03 -11.30
C ALA A 78 -21.65 4.69 -11.72
N GLY A 79 -21.35 3.57 -11.01
CA GLY A 79 -21.93 2.25 -11.25
C GLY A 79 -21.67 1.64 -12.64
N THR A 80 -20.88 2.29 -13.50
CA THR A 80 -20.57 1.79 -14.85
C THR A 80 -19.47 0.72 -14.79
N ILE A 81 -19.46 -0.21 -15.75
CA ILE A 81 -18.44 -1.26 -15.84
C ILE A 81 -17.04 -0.65 -15.90
N THR A 82 -16.86 0.42 -16.67
CA THR A 82 -15.59 1.12 -16.79
C THR A 82 -15.12 1.71 -15.45
N ALA A 83 -16.03 2.32 -14.67
CA ALA A 83 -15.73 2.85 -13.36
C ALA A 83 -15.36 1.73 -12.36
N ILE A 84 -16.08 0.61 -12.41
CA ILE A 84 -15.79 -0.56 -11.57
C ILE A 84 -14.39 -1.12 -11.88
N VAL A 85 -14.07 -1.32 -13.18
CA VAL A 85 -12.75 -1.82 -13.59
C VAL A 85 -11.65 -0.84 -13.20
N ALA A 86 -11.84 0.46 -13.41
CA ALA A 86 -10.88 1.48 -13.02
C ALA A 86 -10.67 1.51 -11.49
N CYS A 87 -11.73 1.39 -10.70
CA CYS A 87 -11.67 1.30 -9.23
C CYS A 87 -10.87 0.06 -8.79
N VAL A 88 -11.17 -1.13 -9.33
CA VAL A 88 -10.43 -2.37 -9.05
C VAL A 88 -8.95 -2.19 -9.36
N MET A 89 -8.62 -1.60 -10.49
CA MET A 89 -7.22 -1.40 -10.88
C MET A 89 -6.51 -0.38 -9.99
N LEU A 90 -7.10 0.81 -9.78
CA LEU A 90 -6.43 1.92 -9.10
C LEU A 90 -6.45 1.76 -7.58
N ASP A 91 -7.58 1.39 -6.97
CA ASP A 91 -7.72 1.38 -5.51
C ASP A 91 -7.24 0.07 -4.88
N TYR A 92 -7.26 -1.04 -5.64
CA TYR A 92 -6.91 -2.35 -5.10
C TYR A 92 -5.66 -2.94 -5.75
N LEU A 93 -5.68 -3.25 -7.04
CA LEU A 93 -4.59 -4.03 -7.64
C LEU A 93 -3.29 -3.23 -7.74
N LEU A 94 -3.29 -2.08 -8.40
CA LEU A 94 -2.09 -1.26 -8.57
C LEU A 94 -1.62 -0.65 -7.25
N ALA A 95 -2.56 -0.11 -6.44
CA ALA A 95 -2.24 0.52 -5.17
C ALA A 95 -1.49 -0.40 -4.20
N PHE A 96 -1.85 -1.69 -4.16
CA PHE A 96 -1.17 -2.64 -3.28
C PHE A 96 0.03 -3.32 -3.95
N SER A 97 0.00 -3.56 -5.27
CA SER A 97 1.13 -4.15 -5.99
C SER A 97 2.38 -3.28 -5.95
N CYS A 98 2.22 -1.96 -6.01
CA CYS A 98 3.36 -1.04 -5.98
C CYS A 98 4.18 -1.14 -4.69
N LEU A 99 3.59 -1.60 -3.55
CA LEU A 99 4.31 -1.83 -2.30
C LEU A 99 5.48 -2.81 -2.48
N GLY A 100 5.32 -3.78 -3.39
CA GLY A 100 6.36 -4.75 -3.73
C GLY A 100 7.57 -4.17 -4.47
N LEU A 101 7.53 -2.93 -4.93
CA LEU A 101 8.64 -2.28 -5.62
C LEU A 101 9.68 -1.67 -4.67
N ALA A 102 9.42 -1.64 -3.35
CA ALA A 102 10.22 -0.92 -2.37
C ALA A 102 11.71 -1.25 -2.41
N SER A 103 12.07 -2.54 -2.52
CA SER A 103 13.48 -2.95 -2.60
C SER A 103 14.18 -2.43 -3.86
N GLY A 104 13.43 -2.15 -4.94
CA GLY A 104 13.98 -1.57 -6.17
C GLY A 104 14.46 -0.13 -5.97
N PHE A 105 13.67 0.68 -5.28
CA PHE A 105 14.01 2.08 -5.00
C PHE A 105 15.15 2.23 -4.00
N SER A 106 15.35 1.26 -3.13
CA SER A 106 16.41 1.29 -2.12
C SER A 106 17.78 0.82 -2.63
N LYS A 107 17.83 0.10 -3.75
CA LYS A 107 19.09 -0.47 -4.31
C LYS A 107 20.27 0.49 -4.38
N PRO A 108 20.13 1.76 -4.82
CA PRO A 108 21.26 2.67 -4.92
C PRO A 108 21.77 3.21 -3.58
N ILE A 109 21.09 2.88 -2.46
CA ILE A 109 21.37 3.47 -1.15
C ILE A 109 22.12 2.46 -0.28
N PRO A 110 23.41 2.74 0.08
CA PRO A 110 24.23 1.81 0.86
C PRO A 110 23.73 1.61 2.29
N ASN A 111 23.19 2.65 2.92
CA ASN A 111 22.66 2.58 4.28
C ASN A 111 21.30 1.89 4.29
N LYS A 112 21.17 0.75 4.97
CA LYS A 112 19.94 -0.07 4.99
C LYS A 112 18.73 0.70 5.55
N THR A 113 18.92 1.49 6.59
CA THR A 113 17.84 2.28 7.21
C THR A 113 17.40 3.41 6.27
N ALA A 114 18.33 4.14 5.68
CA ALA A 114 18.03 5.18 4.68
C ALA A 114 17.39 4.56 3.43
N GLY A 115 17.87 3.41 2.97
CA GLY A 115 17.27 2.65 1.87
C GLY A 115 15.84 2.21 2.17
N MET A 116 15.56 1.75 3.41
CA MET A 116 14.22 1.42 3.85
C MET A 116 13.30 2.64 3.83
N PHE A 117 13.75 3.77 4.38
CA PHE A 117 12.97 5.01 4.37
C PHE A 117 12.61 5.46 2.96
N VAL A 118 13.60 5.49 2.04
CA VAL A 118 13.36 5.88 0.64
C VAL A 118 12.47 4.88 -0.08
N GLY A 119 12.69 3.57 0.13
CA GLY A 119 11.85 2.54 -0.47
C GLY A 119 10.39 2.63 -0.03
N ILE A 120 10.14 2.79 1.28
CA ILE A 120 8.79 2.99 1.82
C ILE A 120 8.17 4.26 1.26
N SER A 121 8.89 5.39 1.32
CA SER A 121 8.38 6.67 0.84
C SER A 121 7.99 6.62 -0.63
N ALA A 122 8.84 6.03 -1.48
CA ALA A 122 8.58 5.92 -2.91
C ALA A 122 7.31 5.09 -3.20
N VAL A 123 7.17 3.92 -2.59
CA VAL A 123 5.99 3.07 -2.86
C VAL A 123 4.70 3.61 -2.24
N MET A 124 4.79 4.30 -1.10
CA MET A 124 3.63 4.97 -0.51
C MET A 124 3.19 6.18 -1.33
N ILE A 125 4.11 6.91 -1.96
CA ILE A 125 3.79 7.96 -2.94
C ILE A 125 3.12 7.35 -4.18
N LEU A 126 3.61 6.23 -4.72
CA LEU A 126 2.96 5.55 -5.84
C LEU A 126 1.55 5.11 -5.48
N ARG A 127 1.36 4.53 -4.29
CA ARG A 127 0.03 4.17 -3.78
C ARG A 127 -0.88 5.40 -3.64
N PHE A 128 -0.34 6.50 -3.10
CA PHE A 128 -1.05 7.77 -3.02
C PHE A 128 -1.50 8.27 -4.40
N LEU A 129 -0.63 8.21 -5.42
CA LEU A 129 -0.98 8.60 -6.77
C LEU A 129 -2.12 7.75 -7.35
N CYS A 130 -2.13 6.44 -7.12
CA CYS A 130 -3.24 5.57 -7.52
C CYS A 130 -4.56 6.01 -6.86
N SER A 131 -4.57 6.18 -5.54
CA SER A 131 -5.76 6.59 -4.80
C SER A 131 -6.19 8.03 -5.11
N PHE A 132 -5.23 8.94 -5.34
CA PHE A 132 -5.50 10.31 -5.77
C PHE A 132 -6.19 10.35 -7.12
N LEU A 133 -5.69 9.60 -8.12
CA LEU A 133 -6.30 9.52 -9.44
C LEU A 133 -7.69 8.89 -9.36
N SER A 134 -7.84 7.79 -8.62
CA SER A 134 -9.14 7.17 -8.37
C SER A 134 -10.12 8.15 -7.72
N GLY A 135 -9.68 8.83 -6.65
CA GLY A 135 -10.48 9.81 -5.93
C GLY A 135 -10.98 10.95 -6.82
N ALA A 136 -10.12 11.47 -7.69
CA ALA A 136 -10.50 12.54 -8.60
C ALA A 136 -11.43 12.07 -9.74
N LEU A 137 -11.16 10.88 -10.31
CA LEU A 137 -11.87 10.39 -11.51
C LEU A 137 -13.16 9.64 -11.19
N LEU A 138 -13.22 8.92 -10.06
CA LEU A 138 -14.30 8.00 -9.73
C LEU A 138 -15.15 8.44 -8.54
N TRP A 139 -14.53 9.11 -7.56
CA TRP A 139 -15.16 9.45 -6.28
C TRP A 139 -15.46 10.95 -6.13
N GLY A 140 -15.19 11.74 -7.16
CA GLY A 140 -15.33 13.20 -7.13
C GLY A 140 -16.73 13.72 -6.75
N SER A 141 -17.79 12.98 -7.08
CA SER A 141 -19.16 13.33 -6.71
C SER A 141 -19.40 13.34 -5.20
N TYR A 142 -18.59 12.62 -4.42
CA TYR A 142 -18.69 12.61 -2.95
C TYR A 142 -18.20 13.88 -2.29
N GLN A 143 -17.54 14.76 -3.04
CA GLN A 143 -17.17 16.09 -2.57
C GLN A 143 -18.36 16.86 -2.00
N SER A 144 -19.55 16.73 -2.63
CA SER A 144 -20.78 17.42 -2.21
C SER A 144 -21.31 17.00 -0.83
N TYR A 145 -20.87 15.87 -0.30
CA TYR A 145 -21.25 15.39 1.05
C TYR A 145 -20.40 16.03 2.17
N TYR A 146 -19.38 16.80 1.82
CA TYR A 146 -18.47 17.41 2.79
C TYR A 146 -18.51 18.93 2.71
N GLU A 147 -18.95 19.60 3.78
CA GLU A 147 -18.97 21.06 3.88
C GLU A 147 -17.58 21.69 3.67
N TRP A 148 -16.52 21.05 4.23
CA TRP A 148 -15.14 21.51 4.10
C TRP A 148 -14.62 21.49 2.65
N ALA A 149 -15.23 20.69 1.77
CA ALA A 149 -14.83 20.54 0.38
C ALA A 149 -15.66 21.47 -0.56
N SER A 150 -16.61 22.22 0.00
CA SER A 150 -17.48 23.12 -0.78
C SER A 150 -16.66 24.16 -1.53
N GLY A 151 -16.92 24.30 -2.83
CA GLY A 151 -16.21 25.25 -3.69
C GLY A 151 -14.81 24.83 -4.14
N MET A 152 -14.29 23.68 -3.71
CA MET A 152 -13.01 23.16 -4.18
C MET A 152 -13.14 22.47 -5.54
N SER A 153 -12.03 22.33 -6.27
CA SER A 153 -11.98 21.42 -7.40
C SER A 153 -11.96 19.96 -6.93
N VAL A 154 -12.47 19.04 -7.75
CA VAL A 154 -12.45 17.59 -7.47
C VAL A 154 -11.02 17.07 -7.22
N TRP A 155 -10.04 17.62 -7.91
CA TRP A 155 -8.62 17.30 -7.73
C TRP A 155 -8.12 17.71 -6.35
N MET A 156 -8.46 18.91 -5.89
CA MET A 156 -8.07 19.39 -4.58
C MET A 156 -8.76 18.59 -3.47
N TYR A 157 -10.04 18.27 -3.65
CA TYR A 157 -10.77 17.37 -2.75
C TYR A 157 -10.06 16.01 -2.64
N SER A 158 -9.78 15.36 -3.78
CA SER A 158 -9.10 14.05 -3.79
C SER A 158 -7.72 14.12 -3.13
N PHE A 159 -6.95 15.18 -3.39
CA PHE A 159 -5.64 15.39 -2.79
C PHE A 159 -5.73 15.47 -1.26
N LEU A 160 -6.60 16.33 -0.73
CA LEU A 160 -6.76 16.52 0.71
C LEU A 160 -7.32 15.27 1.39
N TYR A 161 -8.34 14.67 0.78
CA TYR A 161 -8.96 13.44 1.30
C TYR A 161 -7.94 12.30 1.43
N ASN A 162 -7.21 12.00 0.37
CA ASN A 162 -6.23 10.93 0.39
C ASN A 162 -5.00 11.27 1.27
N SER A 163 -4.57 12.52 1.32
CA SER A 163 -3.49 12.96 2.19
C SER A 163 -3.83 12.75 3.67
N SER A 164 -5.07 12.95 4.07
CA SER A 164 -5.50 12.90 5.47
C SER A 164 -5.26 11.54 6.14
N TYR A 165 -5.33 10.43 5.39
CA TYR A 165 -5.04 9.10 5.94
C TYR A 165 -3.72 8.51 5.45
N MET A 166 -3.27 8.85 4.24
CA MET A 166 -2.04 8.26 3.70
C MET A 166 -0.76 8.89 4.25
N LEU A 167 -0.78 10.16 4.65
CA LEU A 167 0.37 10.77 5.32
C LEU A 167 0.65 10.14 6.69
N PRO A 168 -0.34 10.03 7.61
CA PRO A 168 -0.14 9.30 8.86
C PRO A 168 0.29 7.84 8.64
N GLU A 169 -0.31 7.13 7.69
CA GLU A 169 0.05 5.75 7.33
C GLU A 169 1.50 5.65 6.86
N LEU A 170 1.97 6.58 6.02
CA LEU A 170 3.36 6.67 5.58
C LEU A 170 4.30 6.88 6.76
N ILE A 171 4.00 7.85 7.64
CA ILE A 171 4.85 8.18 8.79
C ILE A 171 5.00 6.96 9.70
N ILE A 172 3.89 6.32 10.08
CA ILE A 172 3.90 5.16 10.97
C ILE A 172 4.66 3.99 10.32
N THR A 173 4.40 3.73 9.03
CA THR A 173 5.07 2.66 8.25
C THR A 173 6.56 2.93 8.11
N ALA A 174 6.96 4.18 7.85
CA ALA A 174 8.37 4.56 7.73
C ALA A 174 9.12 4.41 9.07
N ILE A 175 8.54 4.87 10.17
CA ILE A 175 9.12 4.71 11.50
C ILE A 175 9.31 3.22 11.82
N ALA A 176 8.27 2.41 11.68
CA ALA A 176 8.34 0.97 11.96
C ALA A 176 9.35 0.25 11.05
N GLY A 177 9.36 0.55 9.75
CA GLY A 177 10.30 -0.03 8.81
C GLY A 177 11.76 0.34 9.12
N CYS A 178 12.02 1.60 9.45
CA CYS A 178 13.36 2.07 9.84
C CYS A 178 13.83 1.44 11.15
N LEU A 179 12.95 1.27 12.14
CA LEU A 179 13.28 0.58 13.40
C LEU A 179 13.64 -0.89 13.13
N ILE A 180 12.88 -1.59 12.28
CA ILE A 180 13.19 -2.97 11.90
C ILE A 180 14.52 -3.04 11.14
N ALA A 181 14.78 -2.11 10.20
CA ALA A 181 16.02 -2.10 9.42
C ALA A 181 17.25 -1.84 10.32
N SER A 182 17.10 -1.01 11.33
CA SER A 182 18.13 -0.69 12.30
C SER A 182 18.39 -1.88 13.26
N ALA A 183 17.32 -2.49 13.80
CA ALA A 183 17.43 -3.57 14.79
C ALA A 183 17.84 -4.91 14.17
N TYR A 184 17.40 -5.18 12.94
CA TYR A 184 17.59 -6.47 12.26
C TYR A 184 18.13 -6.31 10.83
N PRO A 185 19.33 -5.75 10.64
CA PRO A 185 19.86 -5.48 9.30
C PRO A 185 20.03 -6.74 8.43
N LYS A 186 20.16 -7.91 9.04
CA LYS A 186 20.25 -9.22 8.33
C LYS A 186 18.95 -9.62 7.62
N LEU A 187 17.79 -9.06 8.02
CA LEU A 187 16.51 -9.32 7.34
C LEU A 187 16.49 -8.80 5.90
N PHE A 188 17.36 -7.84 5.59
CA PHE A 188 17.45 -7.19 4.28
C PHE A 188 18.53 -7.78 3.37
N ASP A 189 19.26 -8.78 3.84
CA ASP A 189 20.19 -9.53 3.00
C ASP A 189 19.34 -10.52 2.19
N GLN A 190 19.10 -10.21 0.90
CA GLN A 190 18.37 -11.11 0.01
C GLN A 190 19.02 -12.50 0.08
N GLN A 191 18.22 -13.51 0.37
CA GLN A 191 18.72 -14.89 0.35
C GLN A 191 19.12 -15.23 -1.08
N LYS A 192 20.44 -15.29 -1.32
CA LYS A 192 21.04 -15.75 -2.57
C LYS A 192 20.77 -17.23 -2.80
#